data_54a836a4aac6ab33631c4bc2bfe07582
#
_entry.id   54a836a4aac6ab33631c4bc2bfe07582
#
_cell.length_a   1.000
_cell.length_b   1.000
_cell.length_c   1.000
_cell.angle_alpha   90.00
_cell.angle_beta   90.00
_cell.angle_gamma   90.00
#
_symmetry.space_group_name_H-M   'P 1'
#
loop_
_entity.id
_entity.type
_entity.pdbx_description
1 polymer ?
#
loop_
_entity_poly.entity_id
_entity_poly.type
_entity_poly.pdbx_seq_one_letter_code
_entity_poly.pdbx_strand_id
1 'polypeptide(L)'
;MALTPKRVAFFDVDNTLMRGSSLFFLSKGMYQRGFFTKKDISNFVMANLRYRLSGVENKEEIAKIQGAACEFFRGHEAAVIEKMGIEVYDEYVSPALWQGTIEIANNHLDHDEEVWLVTATPKDLADLIAKRLGFTGALGTVAEVKDGVYTGKLIGQLLHGPNKAIAVKLLAEERGIDLANSYAYSDSHHDIPLLQAVGNPRAINPDTLLQIHALREHWPIHDFRRMRALKKIAAPVLGRLVKLGTLLSPRSWRRGR
;
A
#
# COMPACT_ATOMS: atom_id res chain seq x y z
N MET A 1 -15.96 19.96 28.23
CA MET A 1 -14.97 20.29 27.20
C MET A 1 -15.42 19.61 25.92
N ALA A 2 -15.76 20.34 24.87
CA ALA A 2 -15.98 19.74 23.55
C ALA A 2 -14.65 19.13 23.10
N LEU A 3 -14.61 17.82 22.84
CA LEU A 3 -13.45 17.17 22.27
C LEU A 3 -13.18 17.82 20.92
N THR A 4 -11.98 18.32 20.70
CA THR A 4 -11.57 18.82 19.39
C THR A 4 -11.73 17.65 18.39
N PRO A 5 -12.46 17.82 17.28
CA PRO A 5 -12.68 16.75 16.33
C PRO A 5 -11.33 16.22 15.84
N LYS A 6 -11.14 14.91 15.88
CA LYS A 6 -9.87 14.29 15.45
C LYS A 6 -9.74 14.34 13.93
N ARG A 7 -8.63 14.86 13.43
CA ARG A 7 -8.24 14.74 12.02
C ARG A 7 -7.43 13.48 11.82
N VAL A 8 -7.66 12.82 10.70
CA VAL A 8 -7.03 11.54 10.36
C VAL A 8 -6.54 11.56 8.91
N ALA A 9 -5.41 10.93 8.65
CA ALA A 9 -4.91 10.67 7.32
C ALA A 9 -5.07 9.21 6.95
N PHE A 10 -5.86 8.91 5.92
CA PHE A 10 -6.13 7.57 5.40
C PHE A 10 -5.26 7.31 4.17
N PHE A 11 -4.50 6.23 4.18
CA PHE A 11 -3.61 5.85 3.08
C PHE A 11 -4.01 4.50 2.49
N ASP A 12 -4.17 4.44 1.17
CA ASP A 12 -4.09 3.17 0.47
C ASP A 12 -2.65 2.62 0.51
N VAL A 13 -2.48 1.31 0.28
CA VAL A 13 -1.16 0.64 0.37
C VAL A 13 -0.54 0.42 -0.99
N ASP A 14 -1.22 -0.33 -1.86
CA ASP A 14 -0.67 -0.81 -3.13
C ASP A 14 -0.48 0.35 -4.13
N ASN A 15 0.74 0.57 -4.63
CA ASN A 15 1.18 1.70 -5.47
C ASN A 15 1.04 3.10 -4.83
N THR A 16 0.36 3.25 -3.70
CA THR A 16 0.25 4.49 -2.92
C THR A 16 1.35 4.61 -1.89
N LEU A 17 1.39 3.71 -0.90
CA LEU A 17 2.41 3.66 0.15
C LEU A 17 3.67 2.94 -0.33
N MET A 18 3.50 1.90 -1.14
CA MET A 18 4.57 1.07 -1.67
C MET A 18 4.41 0.86 -3.18
N ARG A 19 5.48 0.44 -3.85
CA ARG A 19 5.47 0.08 -5.28
C ARG A 19 5.01 -1.35 -5.46
N GLY A 20 4.02 -1.56 -6.32
CA GLY A 20 3.46 -2.87 -6.61
C GLY A 20 2.39 -3.27 -5.63
N SER A 21 2.11 -4.57 -5.55
CA SER A 21 1.01 -5.11 -4.76
C SER A 21 1.53 -5.92 -3.57
N SER A 22 1.00 -5.62 -2.40
CA SER A 22 1.25 -6.33 -1.15
C SER A 22 0.87 -7.81 -1.25
N LEU A 23 -0.27 -8.12 -1.89
CA LEU A 23 -0.69 -9.49 -2.15
C LEU A 23 0.28 -10.22 -3.10
N PHE A 24 0.83 -9.54 -4.10
CA PHE A 24 1.86 -10.12 -4.97
C PHE A 24 3.13 -10.48 -4.18
N PHE A 25 3.59 -9.58 -3.31
CA PHE A 25 4.78 -9.85 -2.49
C PHE A 25 4.54 -10.97 -1.49
N LEU A 26 3.37 -11.00 -0.87
CA LEU A 26 2.99 -12.08 0.02
C LEU A 26 2.95 -13.43 -0.72
N SER A 27 2.30 -13.48 -1.89
CA SER A 27 2.24 -14.69 -2.73
C SER A 27 3.62 -15.14 -3.18
N LYS A 28 4.51 -14.20 -3.54
CA LYS A 28 5.89 -14.49 -3.92
C LYS A 28 6.68 -15.07 -2.74
N GLY A 29 6.55 -14.49 -1.54
CA GLY A 29 7.20 -14.98 -0.33
C GLY A 29 6.73 -16.37 0.04
N MET A 30 5.42 -16.64 -0.05
CA MET A 30 4.83 -17.96 0.17
C MET A 30 5.34 -19.01 -0.82
N TYR A 31 5.41 -18.65 -2.11
CA TYR A 31 5.94 -19.55 -3.14
C TYR A 31 7.41 -19.94 -2.88
N GLN A 32 8.25 -18.98 -2.55
CA GLN A 32 9.66 -19.26 -2.29
C GLN A 32 9.90 -20.16 -1.08
N ARG A 33 8.95 -20.17 -0.14
CA ARG A 33 8.97 -21.01 1.06
C ARG A 33 8.22 -22.33 0.89
N GLY A 34 7.77 -22.64 -0.34
CA GLY A 34 7.16 -23.92 -0.69
C GLY A 34 5.70 -24.08 -0.25
N PHE A 35 5.01 -22.99 0.13
CA PHE A 35 3.58 -23.03 0.46
C PHE A 35 2.69 -23.28 -0.78
N PHE A 36 3.19 -22.94 -1.96
CA PHE A 36 2.47 -23.11 -3.23
C PHE A 36 3.31 -23.83 -4.26
N THR A 37 2.62 -24.61 -5.09
CA THR A 37 3.21 -25.21 -6.27
C THR A 37 3.14 -24.23 -7.46
N LYS A 38 3.94 -24.51 -8.51
CA LYS A 38 3.84 -23.78 -9.80
C LYS A 38 2.43 -23.85 -10.39
N LYS A 39 1.70 -24.95 -10.14
CA LYS A 39 0.33 -25.16 -10.62
C LYS A 39 -0.65 -24.21 -9.90
N ASP A 40 -0.50 -24.01 -8.60
CA ASP A 40 -1.35 -23.11 -7.82
C ASP A 40 -1.19 -21.66 -8.32
N ILE A 41 0.04 -21.22 -8.56
CA ILE A 41 0.34 -19.89 -9.12
C ILE A 41 -0.24 -19.76 -10.54
N SER A 42 -0.06 -20.77 -11.39
CA SER A 42 -0.62 -20.77 -12.75
C SER A 42 -2.14 -20.62 -12.72
N ASN A 43 -2.81 -21.35 -11.85
CA ASN A 43 -4.26 -21.26 -11.68
C ASN A 43 -4.70 -19.86 -11.22
N PHE A 44 -3.99 -19.26 -10.27
CA PHE A 44 -4.26 -17.90 -9.80
C PHE A 44 -4.03 -16.84 -10.88
N VAL A 45 -2.91 -16.91 -11.60
CA VAL A 45 -2.59 -15.99 -12.71
C VAL A 45 -3.64 -16.10 -13.81
N MET A 46 -4.06 -17.32 -14.18
CA MET A 46 -5.09 -17.54 -15.19
C MET A 46 -6.46 -17.03 -14.76
N ALA A 47 -6.83 -17.18 -13.49
CA ALA A 47 -8.06 -16.62 -12.95
C ALA A 47 -8.06 -15.10 -13.01
N ASN A 48 -6.97 -14.44 -12.60
CA ASN A 48 -6.80 -12.99 -12.69
C ASN A 48 -6.77 -12.48 -14.15
N LEU A 49 -6.14 -13.21 -15.06
CA LEU A 49 -6.09 -12.84 -16.48
C LEU A 49 -7.47 -12.91 -17.13
N ARG A 50 -8.22 -13.99 -16.87
CA ARG A 50 -9.62 -14.12 -17.33
C ARG A 50 -10.47 -12.96 -16.84
N TYR A 51 -10.33 -12.56 -15.59
CA TYR A 51 -11.05 -11.42 -15.04
C TYR A 51 -10.71 -10.10 -15.76
N ARG A 52 -9.41 -9.81 -15.96
CA ARG A 52 -9.00 -8.59 -16.68
C ARG A 52 -9.49 -8.56 -18.13
N LEU A 53 -9.66 -9.71 -18.76
CA LEU A 53 -10.10 -9.82 -20.15
C LEU A 53 -11.62 -9.87 -20.29
N SER A 54 -12.37 -10.27 -19.25
CA SER A 54 -13.82 -10.39 -19.32
C SER A 54 -14.56 -9.05 -19.36
N GLY A 55 -13.91 -7.97 -18.90
CA GLY A 55 -14.51 -6.62 -18.95
C GLY A 55 -15.84 -6.47 -18.19
N VAL A 56 -16.25 -7.48 -17.44
CA VAL A 56 -17.56 -7.57 -16.79
C VAL A 56 -17.45 -7.13 -15.34
N GLU A 57 -17.99 -5.98 -15.03
CA GLU A 57 -18.18 -5.47 -13.66
C GLU A 57 -19.36 -6.20 -12.95
N ASN A 58 -19.36 -7.53 -12.93
CA ASN A 58 -20.43 -8.28 -12.28
C ASN A 58 -20.05 -8.55 -10.81
N LYS A 59 -20.94 -8.21 -9.86
CA LYS A 59 -20.75 -8.43 -8.40
C LYS A 59 -20.40 -9.89 -8.06
N GLU A 60 -20.90 -10.85 -8.85
CA GLU A 60 -20.59 -12.28 -8.66
C GLU A 60 -19.15 -12.65 -9.04
N GLU A 61 -18.56 -11.98 -10.04
CA GLU A 61 -17.17 -12.22 -10.42
C GLU A 61 -16.17 -11.55 -9.46
N ILE A 62 -16.53 -10.38 -8.93
CA ILE A 62 -15.78 -9.76 -7.83
C ILE A 62 -15.76 -10.71 -6.63
N ALA A 63 -16.90 -11.32 -6.27
CA ALA A 63 -16.99 -12.31 -5.19
C ALA A 63 -16.13 -13.56 -5.47
N LYS A 64 -16.03 -14.01 -6.73
CA LYS A 64 -15.17 -15.16 -7.11
C LYS A 64 -13.68 -14.84 -6.98
N ILE A 65 -13.26 -13.61 -7.28
CA ILE A 65 -11.86 -13.19 -7.10
C ILE A 65 -11.52 -13.01 -5.63
N GLN A 66 -12.47 -12.47 -4.87
CA GLN A 66 -12.40 -12.37 -3.41
C GLN A 66 -12.19 -13.77 -2.81
N GLY A 67 -12.97 -14.77 -3.28
CA GLY A 67 -12.79 -16.17 -2.91
C GLY A 67 -11.44 -16.73 -3.32
N ALA A 68 -10.94 -16.43 -4.51
CA ALA A 68 -9.65 -16.94 -4.99
C ALA A 68 -8.45 -16.44 -4.18
N ALA A 69 -8.45 -15.19 -3.72
CA ALA A 69 -7.37 -14.66 -2.89
C ALA A 69 -7.35 -15.30 -1.50
N CYS A 70 -8.53 -15.53 -0.90
CA CYS A 70 -8.64 -16.20 0.40
C CYS A 70 -8.43 -17.71 0.32
N GLU A 71 -8.78 -18.32 -0.82
CA GLU A 71 -8.51 -19.72 -1.09
C GLU A 71 -7.02 -20.05 -1.01
N PHE A 72 -6.14 -19.10 -1.33
CA PHE A 72 -4.70 -19.23 -1.17
C PHE A 72 -4.27 -19.50 0.28
N PHE A 73 -5.02 -18.96 1.24
CA PHE A 73 -4.70 -19.14 2.67
C PHE A 73 -5.38 -20.37 3.26
N ARG A 74 -6.36 -20.96 2.57
CA ARG A 74 -7.12 -22.10 3.09
C ARG A 74 -6.21 -23.22 3.59
N GLY A 75 -6.47 -23.67 4.82
CA GLY A 75 -5.78 -24.79 5.44
C GLY A 75 -4.41 -24.44 6.04
N HIS A 76 -3.96 -23.19 5.93
CA HIS A 76 -2.74 -22.74 6.58
C HIS A 76 -3.04 -22.17 7.98
N GLU A 77 -2.15 -22.44 8.93
CA GLU A 77 -2.22 -21.86 10.28
C GLU A 77 -1.98 -20.34 10.24
N ALA A 78 -2.80 -19.58 10.95
CA ALA A 78 -2.69 -18.13 11.00
C ALA A 78 -1.33 -17.68 11.54
N ALA A 79 -0.81 -18.34 12.58
CA ALA A 79 0.50 -18.05 13.16
C ALA A 79 1.65 -18.23 12.16
N VAL A 80 1.55 -19.20 11.26
CA VAL A 80 2.55 -19.45 10.21
C VAL A 80 2.52 -18.34 9.17
N ILE A 81 1.32 -17.93 8.75
CA ILE A 81 1.13 -16.82 7.81
C ILE A 81 1.59 -15.48 8.42
N GLU A 82 1.30 -15.22 9.69
CA GLU A 82 1.76 -14.03 10.40
C GLU A 82 3.31 -13.96 10.43
N LYS A 83 3.96 -15.04 10.85
CA LYS A 83 5.44 -15.11 10.86
C LYS A 83 6.02 -14.85 9.48
N MET A 84 5.45 -15.47 8.45
CA MET A 84 5.87 -15.26 7.07
C MET A 84 5.61 -13.82 6.61
N GLY A 85 4.51 -13.21 7.04
CA GLY A 85 4.20 -11.80 6.77
C GLY A 85 5.33 -10.86 7.23
N ILE A 86 5.93 -11.14 8.40
CA ILE A 86 7.08 -10.38 8.92
C ILE A 86 8.28 -10.49 7.97
N GLU A 87 8.62 -11.69 7.54
CA GLU A 87 9.75 -11.92 6.63
C GLU A 87 9.49 -11.29 5.25
N VAL A 88 8.26 -11.40 4.74
CA VAL A 88 7.84 -10.77 3.48
C VAL A 88 7.90 -9.25 3.57
N TYR A 89 7.50 -8.68 4.71
CA TYR A 89 7.62 -7.25 4.94
C TYR A 89 9.09 -6.80 4.83
N ASP A 90 9.99 -7.45 5.54
CA ASP A 90 11.40 -7.07 5.57
C ASP A 90 12.06 -7.27 4.18
N GLU A 91 11.74 -8.35 3.47
CA GLU A 91 12.36 -8.72 2.20
C GLU A 91 11.79 -7.94 0.99
N TYR A 92 10.47 -7.70 0.95
CA TYR A 92 9.81 -7.15 -0.23
C TYR A 92 9.10 -5.82 -0.01
N VAL A 93 8.37 -5.66 1.12
CA VAL A 93 7.54 -4.48 1.34
C VAL A 93 8.40 -3.28 1.71
N SER A 94 9.26 -3.42 2.71
CA SER A 94 10.12 -2.34 3.20
C SER A 94 10.98 -1.71 2.09
N PRO A 95 11.69 -2.48 1.22
CA PRO A 95 12.43 -1.90 0.09
C PRO A 95 11.55 -1.30 -1.01
N ALA A 96 10.27 -1.62 -1.02
CA ALA A 96 9.32 -1.13 -2.01
C ALA A 96 8.62 0.16 -1.59
N LEU A 97 8.72 0.59 -0.34
CA LEU A 97 8.06 1.81 0.15
C LEU A 97 8.45 3.04 -0.67
N TRP A 98 7.46 3.90 -0.92
CA TRP A 98 7.67 5.22 -1.51
C TRP A 98 8.10 6.20 -0.42
N GLN A 99 9.36 6.61 -0.43
CA GLN A 99 9.89 7.50 0.60
C GLN A 99 9.09 8.79 0.72
N GLY A 100 8.67 9.38 -0.42
CA GLY A 100 7.86 10.60 -0.39
C GLY A 100 6.46 10.41 0.22
N THR A 101 5.85 9.21 0.07
CA THR A 101 4.57 8.91 0.75
C THR A 101 4.78 8.73 2.25
N ILE A 102 5.89 8.07 2.65
CA ILE A 102 6.24 7.91 4.08
C ILE A 102 6.51 9.28 4.72
N GLU A 103 7.19 10.20 4.04
CA GLU A 103 7.42 11.56 4.51
C GLU A 103 6.10 12.32 4.73
N ILE A 104 5.11 12.16 3.81
CA ILE A 104 3.77 12.74 4.00
C ILE A 104 3.08 12.13 5.22
N ALA A 105 3.13 10.80 5.38
CA ALA A 105 2.50 10.12 6.52
C ALA A 105 3.14 10.54 7.85
N ASN A 106 4.48 10.62 7.91
CA ASN A 106 5.19 11.08 9.10
C ASN A 106 4.84 12.54 9.44
N ASN A 107 4.67 13.40 8.43
CA ASN A 107 4.24 14.78 8.68
C ASN A 107 2.87 14.86 9.37
N HIS A 108 1.94 13.95 9.10
CA HIS A 108 0.68 13.86 9.84
C HIS A 108 0.92 13.44 11.29
N LEU A 109 1.76 12.42 11.52
CA LEU A 109 2.11 11.97 12.88
C LEU A 109 2.80 13.08 13.68
N ASP A 110 3.70 13.85 13.06
CA ASP A 110 4.40 14.98 13.69
C ASP A 110 3.46 16.12 14.10
N HIS A 111 2.24 16.15 13.54
CA HIS A 111 1.16 17.09 13.91
C HIS A 111 0.09 16.46 14.79
N ASP A 112 0.39 15.35 15.45
CA ASP A 112 -0.53 14.58 16.31
C ASP A 112 -1.82 14.13 15.59
N GLU A 113 -1.77 13.95 14.26
CA GLU A 113 -2.86 13.39 13.48
C GLU A 113 -2.71 11.87 13.36
N GLU A 114 -3.81 11.14 13.53
CA GLU A 114 -3.80 9.68 13.36
C GLU A 114 -3.55 9.32 11.88
N VAL A 115 -2.74 8.28 11.64
CA VAL A 115 -2.50 7.73 10.30
C VAL A 115 -3.05 6.31 10.24
N TRP A 116 -3.95 6.06 9.29
CA TRP A 116 -4.59 4.77 9.08
C TRP A 116 -4.36 4.26 7.66
N LEU A 117 -4.07 2.97 7.55
CA LEU A 117 -4.08 2.27 6.25
C LEU A 117 -5.50 1.83 5.91
N VAL A 118 -5.88 1.94 4.62
CA VAL A 118 -7.19 1.50 4.11
C VAL A 118 -6.96 0.73 2.81
N THR A 119 -6.98 -0.61 2.87
CA THR A 119 -6.46 -1.42 1.79
C THR A 119 -7.23 -2.73 1.57
N ALA A 120 -7.23 -3.22 0.33
CA ALA A 120 -7.70 -4.56 0.01
C ALA A 120 -6.78 -5.69 0.54
N THR A 121 -5.58 -5.35 0.97
CA THR A 121 -4.60 -6.26 1.59
C THR A 121 -5.23 -6.99 2.77
N PRO A 122 -4.88 -8.28 3.01
CA PRO A 122 -5.29 -8.97 4.23
C PRO A 122 -4.96 -8.15 5.48
N LYS A 123 -5.93 -8.10 6.42
CA LYS A 123 -5.85 -7.24 7.60
C LYS A 123 -4.57 -7.49 8.41
N ASP A 124 -4.18 -8.76 8.58
CA ASP A 124 -3.00 -9.13 9.35
C ASP A 124 -1.71 -8.52 8.76
N LEU A 125 -1.57 -8.51 7.42
CA LEU A 125 -0.44 -7.86 6.75
C LEU A 125 -0.55 -6.33 6.80
N ALA A 126 -1.76 -5.78 6.68
CA ALA A 126 -1.98 -4.34 6.78
C ALA A 126 -1.66 -3.83 8.20
N ASP A 127 -2.05 -4.55 9.25
CA ASP A 127 -1.71 -4.24 10.64
C ASP A 127 -0.20 -4.33 10.88
N LEU A 128 0.47 -5.32 10.31
CA LEU A 128 1.92 -5.45 10.38
C LEU A 128 2.62 -4.25 9.73
N ILE A 129 2.17 -3.84 8.53
CA ILE A 129 2.72 -2.66 7.84
C ILE A 129 2.52 -1.40 8.69
N ALA A 130 1.30 -1.17 9.20
CA ALA A 130 0.99 -0.04 10.06
C ALA A 130 1.88 -0.02 11.31
N LYS A 131 1.99 -1.14 12.01
CA LYS A 131 2.84 -1.28 13.20
C LYS A 131 4.31 -1.00 12.92
N ARG A 132 4.85 -1.52 11.80
CA ARG A 132 6.26 -1.31 11.40
C ARG A 132 6.57 0.14 11.05
N LEU A 133 5.57 0.89 10.60
CA LEU A 133 5.70 2.31 10.25
C LEU A 133 5.30 3.26 11.38
N GLY A 134 4.86 2.74 12.52
CA GLY A 134 4.40 3.56 13.66
C GLY A 134 3.05 4.25 13.40
N PHE A 135 2.25 3.74 12.47
CA PHE A 135 0.91 4.26 12.16
C PHE A 135 -0.10 3.81 13.21
N THR A 136 -1.23 4.52 13.29
CA THR A 136 -2.28 4.29 14.30
C THR A 136 -2.97 2.93 14.13
N GLY A 137 -3.18 2.49 12.88
CA GLY A 137 -3.81 1.21 12.60
C GLY A 137 -4.07 0.99 11.12
N ALA A 138 -4.82 -0.08 10.83
CA ALA A 138 -5.19 -0.43 9.48
C ALA A 138 -6.63 -0.93 9.38
N LEU A 139 -7.32 -0.56 8.31
CA LEU A 139 -8.51 -1.20 7.78
C LEU A 139 -8.08 -2.07 6.60
N GLY A 140 -8.22 -3.38 6.74
CA GLY A 140 -7.84 -4.37 5.75
C GLY A 140 -8.95 -5.39 5.51
N THR A 141 -8.80 -6.22 4.51
CA THR A 141 -9.72 -7.32 4.23
C THR A 141 -9.54 -8.42 5.28
N VAL A 142 -10.63 -8.82 5.95
CA VAL A 142 -10.58 -9.81 7.03
C VAL A 142 -10.82 -11.20 6.47
N ALA A 143 -9.83 -12.09 6.57
CA ALA A 143 -9.98 -13.51 6.27
C ALA A 143 -10.52 -14.26 7.49
N GLU A 144 -11.42 -15.24 7.27
CA GLU A 144 -11.97 -16.05 8.35
C GLU A 144 -10.93 -17.07 8.86
N VAL A 145 -10.69 -17.06 10.17
CA VAL A 145 -9.86 -18.05 10.87
C VAL A 145 -10.74 -18.83 11.84
N LYS A 146 -10.69 -20.17 11.80
CA LYS A 146 -11.34 -21.08 12.77
C LYS A 146 -10.30 -22.04 13.31
N ASP A 147 -10.28 -22.21 14.61
CA ASP A 147 -9.32 -23.08 15.32
C ASP A 147 -7.85 -22.81 14.92
N GLY A 148 -7.51 -21.52 14.69
CA GLY A 148 -6.18 -21.09 14.29
C GLY A 148 -5.83 -21.31 12.82
N VAL A 149 -6.78 -21.75 11.97
CA VAL A 149 -6.55 -22.09 10.55
C VAL A 149 -7.45 -21.24 9.66
N TYR A 150 -6.92 -20.74 8.55
CA TYR A 150 -7.69 -19.99 7.56
C TYR A 150 -8.68 -20.92 6.83
N THR A 151 -9.94 -20.50 6.77
CA THR A 151 -11.02 -21.29 6.11
C THR A 151 -11.11 -21.05 4.61
N GLY A 152 -10.41 -20.05 4.08
CA GLY A 152 -10.54 -19.59 2.70
C GLY A 152 -11.74 -18.67 2.46
N LYS A 153 -12.44 -18.24 3.51
CA LYS A 153 -13.57 -17.31 3.43
C LYS A 153 -13.19 -15.93 3.95
N LEU A 154 -13.98 -14.93 3.59
CA LEU A 154 -13.91 -13.58 4.16
C LEU A 154 -14.93 -13.41 5.29
N ILE A 155 -14.58 -12.59 6.27
CA ILE A 155 -15.53 -11.98 7.20
C ILE A 155 -15.90 -10.61 6.62
N GLY A 156 -17.17 -10.45 6.23
CA GLY A 156 -17.63 -9.22 5.57
C GLY A 156 -17.26 -9.15 4.08
N GLN A 157 -16.90 -7.97 3.62
CA GLN A 157 -16.63 -7.71 2.20
C GLN A 157 -15.14 -7.38 1.98
N LEU A 158 -14.66 -7.62 0.74
CA LEU A 158 -13.36 -7.14 0.32
C LEU A 158 -13.29 -5.61 0.47
N LEU A 159 -12.24 -5.12 1.09
CA LEU A 159 -12.05 -3.69 1.31
C LEU A 159 -11.44 -3.02 0.07
N HIS A 160 -12.23 -2.97 -1.00
CA HIS A 160 -11.86 -2.40 -2.31
C HIS A 160 -12.91 -1.41 -2.79
N GLY A 161 -12.48 -0.36 -3.49
CA GLY A 161 -13.36 0.63 -4.09
C GLY A 161 -14.34 1.26 -3.08
N PRO A 162 -15.67 1.27 -3.34
CA PRO A 162 -16.65 1.89 -2.46
C PRO A 162 -16.66 1.35 -1.03
N ASN A 163 -16.27 0.09 -0.81
CA ASN A 163 -16.21 -0.51 0.53
C ASN A 163 -15.17 0.16 1.44
N LYS A 164 -14.10 0.73 0.89
CA LYS A 164 -13.13 1.54 1.63
C LYS A 164 -13.80 2.79 2.23
N ALA A 165 -14.61 3.48 1.43
CA ALA A 165 -15.35 4.66 1.91
C ALA A 165 -16.34 4.30 3.02
N ILE A 166 -17.04 3.16 2.89
CA ILE A 166 -17.96 2.66 3.93
C ILE A 166 -17.20 2.39 5.22
N ALA A 167 -16.08 1.67 5.16
CA ALA A 167 -15.29 1.33 6.32
C ALA A 167 -14.71 2.57 7.03
N VAL A 168 -14.25 3.56 6.27
CA VAL A 168 -13.75 4.84 6.82
C VAL A 168 -14.87 5.63 7.50
N LYS A 169 -16.08 5.66 6.94
CA LYS A 169 -17.22 6.31 7.58
C LYS A 169 -17.61 5.64 8.89
N LEU A 170 -17.65 4.30 8.92
CA LEU A 170 -17.92 3.54 10.16
C LEU A 170 -16.86 3.80 11.23
N LEU A 171 -15.58 3.80 10.85
CA LEU A 171 -14.50 4.14 11.79
C LEU A 171 -14.64 5.60 12.30
N ALA A 172 -15.04 6.52 11.42
CA ALA A 172 -15.24 7.92 11.79
C ALA A 172 -16.37 8.10 12.79
N GLU A 173 -17.49 7.40 12.61
CA GLU A 173 -18.61 7.38 13.57
C GLU A 173 -18.19 6.79 14.90
N GLU A 174 -17.48 5.66 14.91
CA GLU A 174 -17.02 4.98 16.12
C GLU A 174 -16.03 5.83 16.93
N ARG A 175 -15.12 6.53 16.25
CA ARG A 175 -13.98 7.23 16.89
C ARG A 175 -14.15 8.74 17.00
N GLY A 176 -15.25 9.31 16.50
CA GLY A 176 -15.49 10.75 16.47
C GLY A 176 -14.50 11.50 15.55
N ILE A 177 -14.20 10.92 14.38
CA ILE A 177 -13.30 11.52 13.39
C ILE A 177 -14.04 12.55 12.55
N ASP A 178 -13.44 13.71 12.36
CA ASP A 178 -13.92 14.76 11.45
C ASP A 178 -13.42 14.50 10.03
N LEU A 179 -14.24 13.81 9.24
CA LEU A 179 -13.91 13.51 7.83
C LEU A 179 -13.77 14.78 6.97
N ALA A 180 -14.49 15.86 7.30
CA ALA A 180 -14.41 17.10 6.53
C ALA A 180 -13.02 17.79 6.65
N ASN A 181 -12.32 17.55 7.75
CA ASN A 181 -10.97 18.04 7.97
C ASN A 181 -9.89 16.94 7.84
N SER A 182 -10.29 15.70 7.52
CA SER A 182 -9.39 14.56 7.33
C SER A 182 -8.86 14.46 5.90
N TYR A 183 -7.85 13.62 5.71
CA TYR A 183 -7.14 13.40 4.46
C TYR A 183 -7.32 11.97 3.96
N ALA A 184 -7.29 11.78 2.64
CA ALA A 184 -7.17 10.45 2.04
C ALA A 184 -6.21 10.48 0.85
N TYR A 185 -5.44 9.41 0.71
CA TYR A 185 -4.36 9.25 -0.27
C TYR A 185 -4.53 7.94 -1.04
N SER A 186 -4.57 7.98 -2.37
CA SER A 186 -4.65 6.79 -3.22
C SER A 186 -4.05 7.03 -4.61
N ASP A 187 -3.69 5.93 -5.29
CA ASP A 187 -3.22 5.90 -6.68
C ASP A 187 -4.31 5.50 -7.69
N SER A 188 -5.43 4.93 -7.22
CA SER A 188 -6.42 4.26 -8.05
C SER A 188 -7.73 5.02 -8.19
N HIS A 189 -8.27 5.05 -9.42
CA HIS A 189 -9.62 5.57 -9.67
C HIS A 189 -10.72 4.79 -8.95
N HIS A 190 -10.50 3.52 -8.60
CA HIS A 190 -11.45 2.75 -7.79
C HIS A 190 -11.65 3.34 -6.40
N ASP A 191 -10.69 4.11 -5.90
CA ASP A 191 -10.72 4.75 -4.58
C ASP A 191 -11.30 6.19 -4.62
N ILE A 192 -11.83 6.65 -5.76
CA ILE A 192 -12.56 7.93 -5.83
C ILE A 192 -13.63 8.05 -4.74
N PRO A 193 -14.44 7.01 -4.43
CA PRO A 193 -15.40 7.09 -3.32
C PRO A 193 -14.73 7.33 -1.95
N LEU A 194 -13.56 6.74 -1.68
CA LEU A 194 -12.77 7.00 -0.47
C LEU A 194 -12.27 8.45 -0.45
N LEU A 195 -11.68 8.90 -1.54
CA LEU A 195 -11.15 10.26 -1.68
C LEU A 195 -12.25 11.33 -1.52
N GLN A 196 -13.45 11.06 -2.03
CA GLN A 196 -14.62 11.93 -1.88
C GLN A 196 -15.25 11.89 -0.48
N ALA A 197 -14.91 10.91 0.36
CA ALA A 197 -15.44 10.80 1.71
C ALA A 197 -14.77 11.77 2.69
N VAL A 198 -13.67 12.40 2.31
CA VAL A 198 -12.88 13.32 3.14
C VAL A 198 -12.81 14.72 2.53
N GLY A 199 -12.53 15.73 3.37
CA GLY A 199 -12.39 17.11 2.88
C GLY A 199 -11.06 17.40 2.19
N ASN A 200 -10.03 16.57 2.38
CA ASN A 200 -8.71 16.79 1.81
C ASN A 200 -8.20 15.59 0.99
N PRO A 201 -8.84 15.28 -0.16
CA PRO A 201 -8.37 14.21 -1.05
C PRO A 201 -7.01 14.55 -1.69
N ARG A 202 -6.16 13.54 -1.88
CA ARG A 202 -4.84 13.65 -2.51
C ARG A 202 -4.58 12.43 -3.40
N ALA A 203 -4.16 12.66 -4.64
CA ALA A 203 -3.75 11.60 -5.53
C ALA A 203 -2.24 11.35 -5.44
N ILE A 204 -1.83 10.11 -5.15
CA ILE A 204 -0.41 9.71 -5.14
C ILE A 204 -0.15 8.74 -6.27
N ASN A 205 0.83 9.03 -7.13
CA ASN A 205 1.19 8.18 -8.27
C ASN A 205 -0.04 7.73 -9.10
N PRO A 206 -1.02 8.60 -9.39
CA PRO A 206 -2.34 8.21 -9.86
C PRO A 206 -2.29 7.44 -11.18
N ASP A 207 -3.23 6.50 -11.32
CA ASP A 207 -3.58 5.96 -12.63
C ASP A 207 -4.19 7.04 -13.53
N THR A 208 -4.34 6.74 -14.82
CA THR A 208 -4.80 7.74 -15.80
C THR A 208 -6.19 8.28 -15.47
N LEU A 209 -7.11 7.44 -15.00
CA LEU A 209 -8.48 7.85 -14.71
C LEU A 209 -8.54 8.71 -13.45
N LEU A 210 -7.81 8.32 -12.39
CA LEU A 210 -7.69 9.14 -11.19
C LEU A 210 -6.99 10.46 -11.49
N GLN A 211 -5.95 10.46 -12.34
CA GLN A 211 -5.25 11.69 -12.73
C GLN A 211 -6.20 12.67 -13.42
N ILE A 212 -7.01 12.21 -14.37
CA ILE A 212 -8.01 13.04 -15.06
C ILE A 212 -9.03 13.58 -14.04
N HIS A 213 -9.53 12.72 -13.15
CA HIS A 213 -10.50 13.11 -12.12
C HIS A 213 -9.90 14.14 -11.15
N ALA A 214 -8.69 13.91 -10.64
CA ALA A 214 -7.98 14.82 -9.73
C ALA A 214 -7.74 16.20 -10.36
N LEU A 215 -7.35 16.26 -11.63
CA LEU A 215 -7.19 17.52 -12.35
C LEU A 215 -8.51 18.29 -12.48
N ARG A 216 -9.59 17.58 -12.78
CA ARG A 216 -10.94 18.18 -12.92
C ARG A 216 -11.46 18.73 -11.58
N GLU A 217 -11.27 17.98 -10.50
CA GLU A 217 -11.72 18.35 -9.15
C GLU A 217 -10.69 19.22 -8.39
N HIS A 218 -9.59 19.62 -9.04
CA HIS A 218 -8.48 20.39 -8.45
C HIS A 218 -7.84 19.73 -7.22
N TRP A 219 -7.82 18.39 -7.19
CA TRP A 219 -7.14 17.65 -6.12
C TRP A 219 -5.62 17.71 -6.31
N PRO A 220 -4.84 17.91 -5.26
CA PRO A 220 -3.39 17.86 -5.34
C PRO A 220 -2.89 16.47 -5.78
N ILE A 221 -1.88 16.48 -6.66
CA ILE A 221 -1.26 15.26 -7.21
C ILE A 221 0.21 15.22 -6.80
N HIS A 222 0.63 14.11 -6.21
CA HIS A 222 2.01 13.80 -5.87
C HIS A 222 2.49 12.62 -6.71
N ASP A 223 3.41 12.82 -7.67
CA ASP A 223 3.95 11.74 -8.51
C ASP A 223 5.43 11.49 -8.19
N PHE A 224 5.69 10.46 -7.38
CA PHE A 224 7.03 10.04 -6.97
C PHE A 224 7.74 9.13 -7.99
N ARG A 225 7.04 8.63 -9.01
CA ARG A 225 7.60 7.76 -10.05
C ARG A 225 8.66 8.48 -10.88
N ARG A 226 8.40 9.74 -11.24
CA ARG A 226 9.32 10.58 -12.05
C ARG A 226 10.57 10.97 -11.27
N MET A 227 10.45 11.35 -10.02
CA MET A 227 11.60 11.71 -9.16
C MET A 227 12.60 10.56 -9.02
N ARG A 228 12.11 9.32 -8.96
CA ARG A 228 12.97 8.13 -8.90
C ARG A 228 13.71 7.86 -10.21
N ALA A 229 13.06 8.06 -11.36
CA ALA A 229 13.72 7.94 -12.67
C ALA A 229 14.88 8.92 -12.77
N LEU A 230 14.70 10.16 -12.34
CA LEU A 230 15.75 11.19 -12.29
C LEU A 230 16.89 10.81 -11.33
N LYS A 231 16.58 10.33 -10.11
CA LYS A 231 17.61 9.86 -9.16
C LYS A 231 18.42 8.67 -9.72
N LYS A 232 17.78 7.73 -10.41
CA LYS A 232 18.50 6.61 -11.07
C LYS A 232 19.44 7.04 -12.19
N ILE A 233 19.11 8.10 -12.92
CA ILE A 233 19.95 8.66 -13.99
C ILE A 233 21.07 9.53 -13.40
N ALA A 234 20.79 10.31 -12.36
CA ALA A 234 21.74 11.23 -11.74
C ALA A 234 22.79 10.51 -10.86
N ALA A 235 22.45 9.42 -10.18
CA ALA A 235 23.37 8.72 -9.28
C ALA A 235 24.66 8.20 -9.96
N PRO A 236 24.62 7.55 -11.15
CA PRO A 236 25.85 7.12 -11.81
C PRO A 236 26.68 8.30 -12.37
N VAL A 237 26.05 9.44 -12.70
CA VAL A 237 26.74 10.64 -13.21
C VAL A 237 27.49 11.34 -12.07
N LEU A 238 26.83 11.52 -10.89
CA LEU A 238 27.50 12.07 -9.71
C LEU A 238 28.66 11.18 -9.23
N GLY A 239 28.48 9.87 -9.21
CA GLY A 239 29.53 8.92 -8.82
C GLY A 239 30.75 8.96 -9.76
N ARG A 240 30.57 9.23 -11.04
CA ARG A 240 31.67 9.42 -12.00
C ARG A 240 32.38 10.76 -11.80
N LEU A 241 31.65 11.82 -11.51
CA LEU A 241 32.21 13.16 -11.26
C LEU A 241 33.05 13.19 -9.97
N VAL A 242 32.60 12.52 -8.91
CA VAL A 242 33.37 12.38 -7.66
C VAL A 242 34.66 11.59 -7.89
N LYS A 243 34.63 10.48 -8.66
CA LYS A 243 35.84 9.72 -9.02
C LYS A 243 36.82 10.51 -9.88
N LEU A 244 36.34 11.36 -10.80
CA LEU A 244 37.19 12.25 -11.59
C LEU A 244 37.81 13.37 -10.74
N GLY A 245 37.07 13.92 -9.78
CA GLY A 245 37.57 14.95 -8.86
C GLY A 245 38.68 14.42 -7.92
N THR A 246 38.62 13.15 -7.51
CA THR A 246 39.68 12.52 -6.68
C THR A 246 40.92 12.15 -7.48
N LEU A 247 40.83 11.99 -8.81
CA LEU A 247 41.99 11.76 -9.71
C LEU A 247 42.70 13.06 -10.08
N LEU A 248 42.06 14.22 -9.93
CA LEU A 248 42.61 15.53 -10.27
C LEU A 248 43.12 16.30 -9.03
N SER A 249 43.15 15.72 -7.84
CA SER A 249 43.81 16.34 -6.69
C SER A 249 45.34 16.35 -6.90
N PRO A 250 46.03 17.52 -6.89
CA PRO A 250 47.46 17.58 -7.13
C PRO A 250 48.21 16.88 -6.01
N ARG A 251 48.86 15.73 -6.30
CA ARG A 251 49.96 15.21 -5.49
C ARG A 251 51.19 16.07 -5.71
N SER A 252 51.24 17.24 -5.09
CA SER A 252 52.49 17.94 -4.98
C SER A 252 52.39 18.91 -3.79
N TRP A 253 53.02 18.57 -2.70
CA TRP A 253 53.84 19.44 -1.83
C TRP A 253 54.18 18.71 -0.55
N ARG A 254 55.12 17.78 -0.64
CA ARG A 254 56.05 17.49 0.46
C ARG A 254 57.40 17.11 -0.13
N ARG A 255 58.21 18.11 -0.41
CA ARG A 255 59.67 18.02 -0.39
C ARG A 255 60.19 19.38 0.07
N GLY A 256 61.01 19.35 1.13
CA GLY A 256 61.88 20.47 1.48
C GLY A 256 61.80 20.89 2.94
N ARG A 257 62.59 20.34 3.71
CA ARG A 257 63.59 20.64 4.73
C ARG A 257 63.28 20.09 6.10
#